data_eefac7c1c768081dbd3be7dc0416707d
#
_entry.id   eefac7c1c768081dbd3be7dc0416707d
#
_cell.length_a   1.000
_cell.length_b   1.000
_cell.length_c   1.000
_cell.angle_alpha   90.00
_cell.angle_beta   90.00
_cell.angle_gamma   90.00
#
_symmetry.space_group_name_H-M   'P 1'
#
loop_
_entity.id
_entity.type
_entity.pdbx_description
1 polymer ?
#
loop_
_entity_poly.entity_id
_entity_poly.type
_entity_poly.pdbx_seq_one_letter_code
_entity_poly.pdbx_strand_id
1 'polypeptide(L)'
;MIKVLCCALLALVGGIAAAQSQPAFTHTVYLIRHGAYVADRNADPQLGPGLTALGVAQARLIAARLSGAGVTFDAMTSSTLQRARDTAAVMHETLSSVPVGQSPLLRECMPPVFESVEDEAAERAACAKQLDQAFAEFFTPAKNANRNDILVAHGNVIRYLVMKALQVDSRAWLSMTVAHASLTVIRVQADGSIKVLAVGDSGHIPSPLLSWGDANDRQLAVPAR
;
A
#
# COMPACT_ATOMS: atom_id res chain seq x y z
N MET A 1 47.93 18.36 -71.89
CA MET A 1 47.89 18.90 -70.52
C MET A 1 46.55 18.46 -69.89
N ILE A 2 46.55 17.36 -69.15
CA ILE A 2 45.37 16.74 -68.56
C ILE A 2 45.38 17.16 -67.06
N LYS A 3 44.39 17.92 -66.63
CA LYS A 3 44.18 18.28 -65.19
C LYS A 3 43.37 17.17 -64.51
N VAL A 4 44.03 16.45 -63.58
CA VAL A 4 43.37 15.50 -62.72
C VAL A 4 42.73 16.23 -61.54
N LEU A 5 41.40 16.14 -61.43
CA LEU A 5 40.63 16.70 -60.34
C LEU A 5 40.49 15.66 -59.23
N CYS A 6 41.18 15.83 -58.11
CA CYS A 6 41.08 14.95 -56.94
C CYS A 6 39.85 15.35 -56.10
N CYS A 7 38.78 14.54 -56.16
CA CYS A 7 37.64 14.69 -55.22
C CYS A 7 37.97 14.01 -53.90
N ALA A 8 38.14 14.79 -52.83
CA ALA A 8 38.25 14.25 -51.50
C ALA A 8 36.82 13.97 -50.93
N LEU A 9 36.48 12.70 -50.74
CA LEU A 9 35.29 12.32 -49.99
C LEU A 9 35.56 12.42 -48.47
N LEU A 10 34.95 13.44 -47.82
CA LEU A 10 34.84 13.46 -46.36
C LEU A 10 33.75 12.49 -45.91
N ALA A 11 34.15 11.37 -45.32
CA ALA A 11 33.23 10.43 -44.61
C ALA A 11 32.87 11.08 -43.26
N LEU A 12 31.63 11.60 -43.11
CA LEU A 12 31.05 11.95 -41.80
C LEU A 12 30.73 10.63 -41.05
N VAL A 13 31.58 10.26 -40.10
CA VAL A 13 31.27 9.24 -39.11
C VAL A 13 30.38 9.88 -38.05
N GLY A 14 29.07 9.79 -38.26
CA GLY A 14 28.09 10.14 -37.24
C GLY A 14 28.17 9.16 -36.09
N GLY A 15 28.80 9.56 -34.98
CA GLY A 15 28.78 8.79 -33.73
C GLY A 15 27.34 8.74 -33.18
N ILE A 16 26.73 7.56 -33.25
CA ILE A 16 25.49 7.28 -32.52
C ILE A 16 25.88 7.25 -31.04
N ALA A 17 25.65 8.37 -30.32
CA ALA A 17 25.72 8.37 -28.87
C ALA A 17 24.61 7.43 -28.35
N ALA A 18 24.99 6.24 -27.92
CA ALA A 18 24.10 5.36 -27.18
C ALA A 18 23.68 6.11 -25.90
N ALA A 19 22.43 6.56 -25.85
CA ALA A 19 21.86 7.10 -24.65
C ALA A 19 21.94 6.00 -23.58
N GLN A 20 22.84 6.14 -22.61
CA GLN A 20 22.89 5.28 -21.45
C GLN A 20 21.57 5.46 -20.73
N SER A 21 20.70 4.44 -20.77
CA SER A 21 19.47 4.43 -19.97
C SER A 21 19.87 4.53 -18.50
N GLN A 22 19.45 5.60 -17.84
CA GLN A 22 19.58 5.75 -16.38
C GLN A 22 18.99 4.49 -15.73
N PRO A 23 19.61 3.93 -14.67
CA PRO A 23 19.02 2.80 -13.96
C PRO A 23 17.61 3.16 -13.50
N ALA A 24 16.65 2.35 -13.91
CA ALA A 24 15.23 2.56 -13.61
C ALA A 24 14.93 1.98 -12.23
N PHE A 25 14.98 2.82 -11.19
CA PHE A 25 14.61 2.43 -9.83
C PHE A 25 13.10 2.36 -9.65
N THR A 26 12.64 1.39 -8.86
CA THR A 26 11.21 1.21 -8.55
C THR A 26 10.93 1.45 -7.07
N HIS A 27 9.76 1.98 -6.76
CA HIS A 27 9.23 2.08 -5.42
C HIS A 27 8.06 1.09 -5.26
N THR A 28 8.21 0.09 -4.41
CA THR A 28 7.16 -0.89 -4.13
C THR A 28 6.54 -0.60 -2.77
N VAL A 29 5.24 -0.38 -2.74
CA VAL A 29 4.44 -0.11 -1.55
C VAL A 29 3.67 -1.38 -1.18
N TYR A 30 3.87 -1.85 0.05
CA TYR A 30 3.23 -3.01 0.66
C TYR A 30 2.16 -2.51 1.62
N LEU A 31 0.91 -2.48 1.16
CA LEU A 31 -0.25 -2.06 1.95
C LEU A 31 -0.77 -3.23 2.77
N ILE A 32 -0.83 -3.06 4.08
CA ILE A 32 -1.34 -4.06 5.03
C ILE A 32 -2.61 -3.50 5.68
N ARG A 33 -3.73 -4.22 5.60
CA ARG A 33 -4.87 -3.90 6.46
C ARG A 33 -4.53 -4.28 7.89
N HIS A 34 -4.88 -3.46 8.88
CA HIS A 34 -4.73 -3.80 10.30
C HIS A 34 -5.34 -5.18 10.62
N GLY A 35 -4.86 -5.83 11.67
CA GLY A 35 -5.40 -7.09 12.19
C GLY A 35 -6.81 -6.96 12.78
N ALA A 36 -7.43 -8.09 13.10
CA ALA A 36 -8.79 -8.14 13.65
C ALA A 36 -8.91 -7.34 14.96
N TYR A 37 -10.05 -6.66 15.11
CA TYR A 37 -10.43 -5.88 16.27
C TYR A 37 -11.92 -6.09 16.59
N VAL A 38 -12.35 -5.66 17.77
CA VAL A 38 -13.77 -5.61 18.15
C VAL A 38 -14.13 -4.16 18.42
N ALA A 39 -15.26 -3.72 17.89
CA ALA A 39 -15.78 -2.38 18.19
C ALA A 39 -16.01 -2.24 19.70
N ASP A 40 -15.43 -1.21 20.31
CA ASP A 40 -15.57 -0.89 21.71
C ASP A 40 -16.02 0.55 21.88
N ARG A 41 -17.21 0.77 22.42
CA ARG A 41 -17.77 2.10 22.67
C ARG A 41 -17.05 2.86 23.79
N ASN A 42 -16.27 2.16 24.61
CA ASN A 42 -15.47 2.74 25.69
C ASN A 42 -14.03 3.04 25.25
N ALA A 43 -13.63 2.65 24.04
CA ALA A 43 -12.34 2.99 23.52
C ALA A 43 -12.19 4.51 23.33
N ASP A 44 -10.95 4.99 23.40
CA ASP A 44 -10.64 6.37 23.10
C ASP A 44 -11.24 6.79 21.74
N PRO A 45 -12.10 7.81 21.68
CA PRO A 45 -12.79 8.19 20.44
C PRO A 45 -11.85 8.69 19.35
N GLN A 46 -10.62 9.12 19.68
CA GLN A 46 -9.62 9.58 18.73
C GLN A 46 -8.76 8.43 18.19
N LEU A 47 -8.53 7.39 19.00
CA LEU A 47 -7.67 6.27 18.65
C LEU A 47 -8.46 5.05 18.20
N GLY A 48 -9.65 4.86 18.75
CA GLY A 48 -10.47 3.65 18.58
C GLY A 48 -9.85 2.43 19.25
N PRO A 49 -10.48 1.25 19.11
CA PRO A 49 -10.05 0.02 19.76
C PRO A 49 -8.74 -0.52 19.19
N GLY A 50 -8.00 -1.25 20.04
CA GLY A 50 -6.81 -2.02 19.69
C GLY A 50 -7.15 -3.38 19.08
N LEU A 51 -6.11 -4.20 18.85
CA LEU A 51 -6.24 -5.54 18.30
C LEU A 51 -6.84 -6.52 19.31
N THR A 52 -7.56 -7.50 18.77
CA THR A 52 -7.87 -8.75 19.50
C THR A 52 -6.68 -9.71 19.47
N ALA A 53 -6.74 -10.81 20.23
CA ALA A 53 -5.76 -11.89 20.15
C ALA A 53 -5.65 -12.46 18.72
N LEU A 54 -6.78 -12.55 18.00
CA LEU A 54 -6.80 -12.92 16.59
C LEU A 54 -6.02 -11.91 15.74
N GLY A 55 -6.24 -10.62 15.96
CA GLY A 55 -5.53 -9.56 15.23
C GLY A 55 -4.02 -9.61 15.45
N VAL A 56 -3.57 -9.88 16.67
CA VAL A 56 -2.16 -10.08 17.00
C VAL A 56 -1.58 -11.29 16.25
N ALA A 57 -2.30 -12.42 16.22
CA ALA A 57 -1.88 -13.60 15.47
C ALA A 57 -1.77 -13.31 13.97
N GLN A 58 -2.74 -12.60 13.38
CA GLN A 58 -2.73 -12.18 11.98
C GLN A 58 -1.55 -11.24 11.67
N ALA A 59 -1.25 -10.29 12.57
CA ALA A 59 -0.10 -9.38 12.42
C ALA A 59 1.24 -10.11 12.45
N ARG A 60 1.38 -11.16 13.27
CA ARG A 60 2.57 -12.03 13.28
C ARG A 60 2.72 -12.83 11.99
N LEU A 61 1.62 -13.32 11.42
CA LEU A 61 1.64 -14.08 10.18
C LEU A 61 2.10 -13.22 8.98
N ILE A 62 1.58 -12.00 8.86
CA ILE A 62 2.05 -11.10 7.79
C ILE A 62 3.49 -10.67 8.02
N ALA A 63 3.92 -10.43 9.25
CA ALA A 63 5.31 -10.10 9.57
C ALA A 63 6.27 -11.23 9.17
N ALA A 64 5.92 -12.47 9.48
CA ALA A 64 6.69 -13.66 9.09
C ALA A 64 6.78 -13.80 7.55
N ARG A 65 5.66 -13.58 6.84
CA ARG A 65 5.63 -13.58 5.38
C ARG A 65 6.58 -12.54 4.78
N LEU A 66 6.54 -11.30 5.28
CA LEU A 66 7.37 -10.21 4.78
C LEU A 66 8.85 -10.44 5.11
N SER A 67 9.16 -10.94 6.29
CA SER A 67 10.53 -11.32 6.67
C SER A 67 11.12 -12.40 5.75
N GLY A 68 10.28 -13.36 5.31
CA GLY A 68 10.68 -14.42 4.38
C GLY A 68 10.70 -14.00 2.89
N ALA A 69 10.31 -12.79 2.56
CA ALA A 69 10.18 -12.36 1.16
C ALA A 69 11.53 -12.03 0.46
N GLY A 70 12.64 -12.01 1.20
CA GLY A 70 13.96 -11.66 0.65
C GLY A 70 14.07 -10.19 0.21
N VAL A 71 13.25 -9.31 0.79
CA VAL A 71 13.18 -7.88 0.49
C VAL A 71 13.62 -7.08 1.71
N THR A 72 14.46 -6.08 1.50
CA THR A 72 14.76 -5.07 2.52
C THR A 72 13.71 -3.97 2.46
N PHE A 73 13.10 -3.66 3.61
CA PHE A 73 12.12 -2.59 3.74
C PHE A 73 12.79 -1.33 4.28
N ASP A 74 12.46 -0.18 3.69
CA ASP A 74 13.06 1.13 4.02
C ASP A 74 12.30 1.84 5.14
N ALA A 75 10.98 1.67 5.20
CA ALA A 75 10.13 2.25 6.24
C ALA A 75 8.85 1.43 6.46
N MET A 76 8.28 1.55 7.66
CA MET A 76 6.93 1.10 7.99
C MET A 76 6.14 2.28 8.56
N THR A 77 5.09 2.72 7.87
CA THR A 77 4.23 3.82 8.31
C THR A 77 2.83 3.30 8.62
N SER A 78 2.34 3.52 9.82
CA SER A 78 0.99 3.13 10.21
C SER A 78 0.03 4.32 10.22
N SER A 79 -1.27 4.03 10.06
CA SER A 79 -2.34 4.93 10.51
C SER A 79 -2.18 5.26 11.99
N THR A 80 -2.69 6.41 12.39
CA THR A 80 -2.70 6.83 13.81
C THR A 80 -3.77 6.15 14.66
N LEU A 81 -4.68 5.34 14.07
CA LEU A 81 -5.67 4.57 14.81
C LEU A 81 -5.03 3.37 15.52
N GLN A 82 -5.52 3.07 16.75
CA GLN A 82 -4.86 2.11 17.66
C GLN A 82 -4.64 0.74 17.00
N ARG A 83 -5.65 0.15 16.37
CA ARG A 83 -5.53 -1.16 15.70
C ARG A 83 -4.44 -1.22 14.62
N ALA A 84 -4.19 -0.12 13.90
CA ALA A 84 -3.12 -0.07 12.91
C ALA A 84 -1.75 0.13 13.56
N ARG A 85 -1.67 0.92 14.62
CA ARG A 85 -0.46 1.08 15.45
C ARG A 85 -0.05 -0.24 16.09
N ASP A 86 -1.00 -0.96 16.69
CA ASP A 86 -0.76 -2.27 17.30
C ASP A 86 -0.28 -3.28 16.25
N THR A 87 -0.91 -3.28 15.05
CA THR A 87 -0.46 -4.14 13.95
C THR A 87 0.99 -3.85 13.58
N ALA A 88 1.36 -2.58 13.40
CA ALA A 88 2.73 -2.18 13.08
C ALA A 88 3.70 -2.54 14.21
N ALA A 89 3.31 -2.37 15.47
CA ALA A 89 4.14 -2.73 16.63
C ALA A 89 4.42 -4.23 16.67
N VAL A 90 3.39 -5.07 16.49
CA VAL A 90 3.55 -6.54 16.43
C VAL A 90 4.41 -6.96 15.24
N MET A 91 4.23 -6.32 14.07
CA MET A 91 5.07 -6.59 12.90
C MET A 91 6.53 -6.20 13.15
N HIS A 92 6.78 -5.12 13.87
CA HIS A 92 8.11 -4.63 14.19
C HIS A 92 8.88 -5.60 15.11
N GLU A 93 8.21 -6.43 15.92
CA GLU A 93 8.86 -7.49 16.69
C GLU A 93 9.70 -8.43 15.79
N THR A 94 9.23 -8.68 14.56
CA THR A 94 9.92 -9.54 13.56
C THR A 94 10.77 -8.71 12.58
N LEU A 95 10.30 -7.51 12.21
CA LEU A 95 10.94 -6.61 11.27
C LEU A 95 11.67 -5.47 12.00
N SER A 96 12.45 -5.80 13.02
CA SER A 96 13.01 -4.85 14.00
C SER A 96 13.98 -3.81 13.42
N SER A 97 14.58 -4.08 12.26
CA SER A 97 15.46 -3.14 11.57
C SER A 97 14.71 -2.07 10.76
N VAL A 98 13.38 -2.23 10.54
CA VAL A 98 12.59 -1.30 9.72
C VAL A 98 12.16 -0.11 10.58
N PRO A 99 12.51 1.14 10.22
CA PRO A 99 12.03 2.33 10.94
C PRO A 99 10.50 2.43 10.92
N VAL A 100 9.89 2.74 12.07
CA VAL A 100 8.44 2.83 12.22
C VAL A 100 8.01 4.29 12.43
N GLY A 101 7.05 4.74 11.61
CA GLY A 101 6.41 6.04 11.70
C GLY A 101 4.89 5.96 11.69
N GLN A 102 4.24 7.11 11.79
CA GLN A 102 2.78 7.23 11.72
C GLN A 102 2.38 8.36 10.76
N SER A 103 1.25 8.21 10.07
CA SER A 103 0.67 9.26 9.25
C SER A 103 -0.84 9.34 9.44
N PRO A 104 -1.40 10.54 9.71
CA PRO A 104 -2.84 10.75 9.77
C PRO A 104 -3.50 10.57 8.40
N LEU A 105 -2.76 10.64 7.30
CA LEU A 105 -3.29 10.41 5.96
C LEU A 105 -3.76 8.97 5.74
N LEU A 106 -3.29 8.03 6.56
CA LEU A 106 -3.70 6.63 6.51
C LEU A 106 -4.88 6.30 7.43
N ARG A 107 -5.50 7.29 8.10
CA ARG A 107 -6.67 7.06 8.97
C ARG A 107 -7.85 6.57 8.16
N GLU A 108 -8.65 5.68 8.80
CA GLU A 108 -9.89 5.19 8.21
C GLU A 108 -10.89 6.33 8.02
N CYS A 109 -11.49 6.36 6.86
CA CYS A 109 -12.58 7.27 6.52
C CYS A 109 -13.43 6.67 5.38
N MET A 110 -14.59 7.25 5.12
CA MET A 110 -15.50 6.81 4.06
C MET A 110 -15.38 7.74 2.84
N PRO A 111 -14.83 7.29 1.71
CA PRO A 111 -14.74 8.11 0.50
C PRO A 111 -16.11 8.28 -0.20
N PRO A 112 -16.28 9.29 -1.07
CA PRO A 112 -17.52 9.54 -1.79
C PRO A 112 -17.66 8.58 -2.99
N VAL A 113 -17.95 7.31 -2.74
CA VAL A 113 -18.05 6.26 -3.78
C VAL A 113 -19.47 5.95 -4.21
N PHE A 114 -20.47 6.52 -3.54
CA PHE A 114 -21.89 6.47 -3.86
C PHE A 114 -22.58 7.75 -3.36
N GLU A 115 -23.80 7.98 -3.84
CA GLU A 115 -24.59 9.11 -3.37
C GLU A 115 -24.80 9.01 -1.84
N SER A 116 -24.42 10.05 -1.14
CA SER A 116 -24.57 10.17 0.31
C SER A 116 -25.74 11.07 0.64
N VAL A 117 -26.32 10.89 1.82
CA VAL A 117 -27.16 11.92 2.44
C VAL A 117 -26.35 13.21 2.63
N GLU A 118 -27.02 14.34 2.48
CA GLU A 118 -26.39 15.68 2.44
C GLU A 118 -25.45 15.95 3.63
N ASP A 119 -25.81 15.46 4.81
CA ASP A 119 -25.06 15.65 6.07
C ASP A 119 -23.67 14.97 6.07
N GLU A 120 -23.43 13.94 5.22
CA GLU A 120 -22.16 13.23 5.13
C GLU A 120 -21.24 13.74 3.99
N ALA A 121 -21.74 14.60 3.11
CA ALA A 121 -21.02 15.00 1.90
C ALA A 121 -19.70 15.71 2.23
N ALA A 122 -19.66 16.55 3.27
CA ALA A 122 -18.46 17.28 3.68
C ALA A 122 -17.38 16.32 4.24
N GLU A 123 -17.77 15.34 5.05
CA GLU A 123 -16.85 14.34 5.61
C GLU A 123 -16.27 13.44 4.50
N ARG A 124 -17.10 13.04 3.54
CA ARG A 124 -16.68 12.22 2.41
C ARG A 124 -15.74 12.98 1.48
N ALA A 125 -15.99 14.28 1.25
CA ALA A 125 -15.08 15.14 0.49
C ALA A 125 -13.73 15.32 1.21
N ALA A 126 -13.74 15.51 2.53
CA ALA A 126 -12.54 15.58 3.34
C ALA A 126 -11.75 14.26 3.30
N CYS A 127 -12.44 13.13 3.34
CA CYS A 127 -11.85 11.81 3.17
C CYS A 127 -11.16 11.66 1.80
N ALA A 128 -11.85 12.01 0.71
CA ALA A 128 -11.24 11.97 -0.63
C ALA A 128 -9.96 12.79 -0.71
N LYS A 129 -9.99 14.03 -0.18
CA LYS A 129 -8.82 14.89 -0.13
C LYS A 129 -7.68 14.28 0.68
N GLN A 130 -7.96 13.69 1.85
CA GLN A 130 -6.97 12.98 2.66
C GLN A 130 -6.33 11.83 1.88
N LEU A 131 -7.15 11.01 1.21
CA LEU A 131 -6.67 9.84 0.47
C LEU A 131 -5.93 10.21 -0.82
N ASP A 132 -6.32 11.32 -1.49
CA ASP A 132 -5.56 11.87 -2.60
C ASP A 132 -4.17 12.38 -2.16
N GLN A 133 -4.09 13.01 -0.99
CA GLN A 133 -2.81 13.40 -0.39
C GLN A 133 -1.96 12.18 -0.02
N ALA A 134 -2.57 11.13 0.58
CA ALA A 134 -1.89 9.88 0.86
C ALA A 134 -1.31 9.25 -0.42
N PHE A 135 -2.10 9.23 -1.50
CA PHE A 135 -1.63 8.71 -2.78
C PHE A 135 -0.45 9.52 -3.32
N ALA A 136 -0.54 10.84 -3.31
CA ALA A 136 0.53 11.73 -3.77
C ALA A 136 1.82 11.61 -2.94
N GLU A 137 1.71 11.36 -1.61
CA GLU A 137 2.86 11.23 -0.73
C GLU A 137 3.55 9.86 -0.87
N PHE A 138 2.77 8.78 -0.84
CA PHE A 138 3.32 7.43 -0.72
C PHE A 138 3.58 6.74 -2.08
N PHE A 139 3.01 7.20 -3.20
CA PHE A 139 3.17 6.55 -4.50
C PHE A 139 4.02 7.39 -5.45
N THR A 140 5.22 7.74 -5.00
CA THR A 140 6.20 8.51 -5.79
C THR A 140 7.30 7.61 -6.34
N PRO A 141 7.85 7.89 -7.54
CA PRO A 141 8.99 7.15 -8.07
C PRO A 141 10.20 7.18 -7.14
N ALA A 142 10.93 6.08 -7.08
CA ALA A 142 12.22 6.03 -6.42
C ALA A 142 13.27 6.79 -7.24
N LYS A 143 14.21 7.49 -6.56
CA LYS A 143 15.17 8.39 -7.23
C LYS A 143 16.57 7.79 -7.40
N ASN A 144 17.12 7.21 -6.34
CA ASN A 144 18.55 6.84 -6.28
C ASN A 144 18.80 5.34 -6.08
N ALA A 145 17.80 4.61 -5.60
CA ALA A 145 17.81 3.17 -5.37
C ALA A 145 16.38 2.64 -5.39
N ASN A 146 16.20 1.32 -5.50
CA ASN A 146 14.90 0.71 -5.26
C ASN A 146 14.44 1.00 -3.82
N ARG A 147 13.14 1.24 -3.65
CA ARG A 147 12.52 1.53 -2.36
C ARG A 147 11.35 0.56 -2.10
N ASN A 148 11.23 0.09 -0.86
CA ASN A 148 10.17 -0.80 -0.43
C ASN A 148 9.60 -0.30 0.90
N ASP A 149 8.39 0.21 0.90
CA ASP A 149 7.73 0.75 2.09
C ASP A 149 6.54 -0.12 2.48
N ILE A 150 6.36 -0.30 3.79
CA ILE A 150 5.17 -0.92 4.38
C ILE A 150 4.24 0.18 4.87
N LEU A 151 2.97 0.13 4.47
CA LEU A 151 1.91 0.99 4.97
C LEU A 151 0.86 0.15 5.69
N VAL A 152 0.64 0.39 6.98
CA VAL A 152 -0.40 -0.28 7.76
C VAL A 152 -1.61 0.63 7.86
N ALA A 153 -2.68 0.25 7.18
CA ALA A 153 -3.87 1.08 6.99
C ALA A 153 -5.18 0.27 7.20
N HIS A 154 -6.24 0.68 6.55
CA HIS A 154 -7.61 0.21 6.75
C HIS A 154 -8.26 -0.21 5.43
N GLY A 155 -9.40 -0.89 5.52
CA GLY A 155 -10.09 -1.44 4.36
C GLY A 155 -10.51 -0.39 3.34
N ASN A 156 -11.12 0.71 3.79
CA ASN A 156 -11.56 1.78 2.89
C ASN A 156 -10.40 2.49 2.23
N VAL A 157 -9.35 2.77 3.00
CA VAL A 157 -8.11 3.42 2.54
C VAL A 157 -7.45 2.58 1.44
N ILE A 158 -7.22 1.29 1.70
CA ILE A 158 -6.55 0.39 0.75
C ILE A 158 -7.35 0.28 -0.55
N ARG A 159 -8.67 0.08 -0.47
CA ARG A 159 -9.54 -0.01 -1.64
C ARG A 159 -9.49 1.27 -2.48
N TYR A 160 -9.47 2.45 -1.84
CA TYR A 160 -9.35 3.73 -2.54
C TYR A 160 -7.99 3.87 -3.24
N LEU A 161 -6.89 3.55 -2.55
CA LEU A 161 -5.55 3.63 -3.13
C LEU A 161 -5.38 2.65 -4.31
N VAL A 162 -5.97 1.46 -4.24
CA VAL A 162 -6.00 0.49 -5.36
C VAL A 162 -6.77 1.06 -6.54
N MET A 163 -7.95 1.62 -6.31
CA MET A 163 -8.76 2.25 -7.36
C MET A 163 -8.01 3.39 -8.06
N LYS A 164 -7.33 4.25 -7.30
CA LYS A 164 -6.48 5.32 -7.83
C LYS A 164 -5.32 4.76 -8.64
N ALA A 165 -4.64 3.73 -8.16
CA ALA A 165 -3.54 3.06 -8.85
C ALA A 165 -3.97 2.43 -10.18
N LEU A 166 -5.16 1.86 -10.24
CA LEU A 166 -5.75 1.26 -11.45
C LEU A 166 -6.38 2.29 -12.37
N GLN A 167 -6.58 3.53 -11.93
CA GLN A 167 -7.27 4.60 -12.67
C GLN A 167 -8.69 4.19 -13.11
N VAL A 168 -9.41 3.48 -12.24
CA VAL A 168 -10.77 3.00 -12.50
C VAL A 168 -11.81 3.90 -11.82
N ASP A 169 -13.08 3.78 -12.26
CA ASP A 169 -14.22 4.49 -11.70
C ASP A 169 -14.35 4.24 -10.19
N SER A 170 -14.76 5.27 -9.43
CA SER A 170 -14.93 5.20 -7.98
C SER A 170 -15.85 4.08 -7.50
N ARG A 171 -16.82 3.67 -8.31
CA ARG A 171 -17.72 2.55 -8.01
C ARG A 171 -17.00 1.21 -7.93
N ALA A 172 -15.82 1.05 -8.54
CA ALA A 172 -14.99 -0.14 -8.39
C ALA A 172 -14.62 -0.44 -6.93
N TRP A 173 -14.60 0.59 -6.07
CA TRP A 173 -14.40 0.45 -4.63
C TRP A 173 -15.44 -0.48 -3.98
N LEU A 174 -16.69 -0.44 -4.43
CA LEU A 174 -17.79 -1.28 -3.92
C LEU A 174 -17.59 -2.77 -4.22
N SER A 175 -16.85 -3.09 -5.28
CA SER A 175 -16.60 -4.47 -5.74
C SER A 175 -15.35 -5.09 -5.12
N MET A 176 -14.63 -4.36 -4.26
CA MET A 176 -13.41 -4.84 -3.61
C MET A 176 -13.63 -5.07 -2.13
N THR A 177 -13.04 -6.13 -1.60
CA THR A 177 -12.86 -6.34 -0.15
C THR A 177 -11.44 -6.80 0.12
N VAL A 178 -10.93 -6.50 1.30
CA VAL A 178 -9.60 -6.91 1.76
C VAL A 178 -9.71 -7.46 3.17
N ALA A 179 -9.16 -8.65 3.42
CA ALA A 179 -9.19 -9.28 4.73
C ALA A 179 -8.29 -8.53 5.74
N HIS A 180 -8.52 -8.73 7.05
CA HIS A 180 -7.59 -8.29 8.08
C HIS A 180 -6.21 -8.87 7.86
N ALA A 181 -5.17 -8.09 8.06
CA ALA A 181 -3.77 -8.40 7.81
C ALA A 181 -3.45 -8.91 6.39
N SER A 182 -4.36 -8.70 5.41
CA SER A 182 -4.08 -8.99 4.00
C SER A 182 -3.04 -8.04 3.42
N LEU A 183 -2.37 -8.51 2.37
CA LEU A 183 -1.32 -7.82 1.64
C LEU A 183 -1.83 -7.31 0.29
N THR A 184 -1.65 -6.04 0.02
CA THR A 184 -1.78 -5.44 -1.31
C THR A 184 -0.43 -4.87 -1.72
N VAL A 185 0.03 -5.13 -2.94
CA VAL A 185 1.35 -4.69 -3.43
C VAL A 185 1.18 -3.84 -4.67
N ILE A 186 1.67 -2.62 -4.60
CA ILE A 186 1.64 -1.65 -5.71
C ILE A 186 3.06 -1.16 -5.97
N ARG A 187 3.46 -1.15 -7.25
CA ARG A 187 4.78 -0.70 -7.67
C ARG A 187 4.68 0.54 -8.53
N VAL A 188 5.43 1.57 -8.16
CA VAL A 188 5.64 2.77 -8.95
C VAL A 188 6.93 2.61 -9.72
N GLN A 189 6.87 2.77 -11.04
CA GLN A 189 8.01 2.70 -11.94
C GLN A 189 8.79 4.02 -11.94
N ALA A 190 9.98 4.01 -12.52
CA ALA A 190 10.81 5.21 -12.64
C ALA A 190 10.16 6.35 -13.46
N ASP A 191 9.30 6.00 -14.41
CA ASP A 191 8.52 6.94 -15.25
C ASP A 191 7.23 7.43 -14.58
N GLY A 192 6.97 6.99 -13.34
CA GLY A 192 5.74 7.30 -12.60
C GLY A 192 4.55 6.40 -12.94
N SER A 193 4.66 5.52 -13.90
CA SER A 193 3.61 4.53 -14.16
C SER A 193 3.46 3.54 -13.00
N ILE A 194 2.25 3.04 -12.78
CA ILE A 194 1.94 2.19 -11.63
C ILE A 194 1.50 0.80 -12.08
N LYS A 195 1.95 -0.21 -11.34
CA LYS A 195 1.51 -1.60 -11.50
C LYS A 195 0.97 -2.12 -10.17
N VAL A 196 -0.27 -2.60 -10.16
CA VAL A 196 -0.85 -3.33 -9.05
C VAL A 196 -0.46 -4.80 -9.20
N LEU A 197 0.32 -5.32 -8.25
CA LEU A 197 0.89 -6.67 -8.31
C LEU A 197 0.05 -7.69 -7.56
N ALA A 198 -0.61 -7.25 -6.48
CA ALA A 198 -1.51 -8.08 -5.69
C ALA A 198 -2.55 -7.18 -4.99
N VAL A 199 -3.76 -7.67 -4.78
CA VAL A 199 -4.82 -7.00 -4.01
C VAL A 199 -5.41 -7.95 -3.01
N GLY A 200 -5.36 -7.60 -1.71
CA GLY A 200 -6.02 -8.34 -0.64
C GLY A 200 -5.53 -9.78 -0.46
N ASP A 201 -4.29 -10.08 -0.86
CA ASP A 201 -3.72 -11.41 -0.72
C ASP A 201 -3.62 -11.80 0.77
N SER A 202 -4.33 -12.86 1.13
CA SER A 202 -4.42 -13.42 2.48
C SER A 202 -3.86 -14.86 2.57
N GLY A 203 -3.11 -15.31 1.56
CA GLY A 203 -2.61 -16.70 1.48
C GLY A 203 -1.67 -17.12 2.61
N HIS A 204 -1.17 -16.19 3.40
CA HIS A 204 -0.39 -16.45 4.62
C HIS A 204 -1.25 -16.67 5.87
N ILE A 205 -2.56 -16.45 5.79
CA ILE A 205 -3.48 -16.57 6.92
C ILE A 205 -4.25 -17.90 6.77
N PRO A 206 -4.10 -18.85 7.69
CA PRO A 206 -4.92 -20.07 7.70
C PRO A 206 -6.42 -19.74 7.75
N SER A 207 -7.25 -20.47 7.02
CA SER A 207 -8.68 -20.21 6.91
C SER A 207 -9.41 -19.98 8.24
N PRO A 208 -9.14 -20.72 9.34
CA PRO A 208 -9.78 -20.47 10.63
C PRO A 208 -9.42 -19.12 11.28
N LEU A 209 -8.34 -18.48 10.82
CA LEU A 209 -7.90 -17.19 11.34
C LEU A 209 -8.24 -16.03 10.39
N LEU A 210 -8.93 -16.31 9.28
CA LEU A 210 -9.28 -15.30 8.29
C LEU A 210 -10.52 -14.53 8.72
N SER A 211 -10.49 -13.18 8.62
CA SER A 211 -11.63 -12.32 8.96
C SER A 211 -11.63 -11.03 8.12
N TRP A 212 -12.80 -10.41 7.94
CA TRP A 212 -12.98 -9.26 7.04
C TRP A 212 -13.55 -8.01 7.69
N GLY A 213 -14.57 -8.12 8.52
CA GLY A 213 -15.29 -7.00 9.11
C GLY A 213 -14.94 -6.75 10.57
N ASP A 214 -15.75 -5.94 11.23
CA ASP A 214 -15.80 -5.84 12.66
C ASP A 214 -16.68 -6.98 13.24
N ALA A 215 -16.98 -6.97 14.53
CA ALA A 215 -17.54 -8.09 15.29
C ALA A 215 -18.78 -8.83 14.73
N ASN A 216 -19.40 -8.31 13.67
CA ASN A 216 -20.55 -8.93 13.01
C ASN A 216 -20.18 -9.87 11.85
N ASP A 217 -18.94 -9.82 11.35
CA ASP A 217 -18.47 -10.83 10.42
C ASP A 217 -18.21 -12.12 11.19
N ARG A 218 -18.84 -13.19 10.74
CA ARG A 218 -18.70 -14.52 11.34
C ARG A 218 -17.22 -14.80 11.58
N GLN A 219 -16.77 -14.68 12.82
CA GLN A 219 -15.52 -15.25 13.23
C GLN A 219 -15.64 -16.75 12.99
N LEU A 220 -14.86 -17.26 12.05
CA LEU A 220 -14.67 -18.71 11.97
C LEU A 220 -14.05 -19.10 13.30
N ALA A 221 -14.85 -19.75 14.14
CA ALA A 221 -14.38 -20.23 15.43
C ALA A 221 -13.19 -21.14 15.18
N VAL A 222 -12.07 -20.86 15.85
CA VAL A 222 -10.96 -21.81 15.90
C VAL A 222 -11.52 -23.08 16.53
N PRO A 223 -11.49 -24.24 15.86
CA PRO A 223 -11.96 -25.48 16.46
C PRO A 223 -11.23 -25.69 17.76
N ALA A 224 -11.96 -25.89 18.87
CA ALA A 224 -11.38 -26.35 20.10
C ALA A 224 -10.74 -27.72 19.82
N ARG A 225 -9.45 -27.84 20.16
CA ARG A 225 -8.74 -29.11 20.09
C ARG A 225 -9.21 -30.03 21.22
#